data_ccd5a4993ee77033004daaa27c0b8903
#
_entry.id   ccd5a4993ee77033004daaa27c0b8903
#
_cell.length_a   1.000
_cell.length_b   1.000
_cell.length_c   1.000
_cell.angle_alpha   90.00
_cell.angle_beta   90.00
_cell.angle_gamma   90.00
#
_symmetry.space_group_name_H-M   'P 1'
#
loop_
_entity.id
_entity.type
_entity.pdbx_description
1 polymer ?
#
loop_
_entity_poly.entity_id
_entity_poly.type
_entity_poly.pdbx_seq_one_letter_code
_entity_poly.pdbx_strand_id
1 'polypeptide(L)'
;LQSGVVITNAFIGYRTYGTLNSERNNVIVFPTWYTGNHDQVAPYIGSGKALDPDKYFIVIPDMFTNGASTSPSNAEAPCQGLNFPLVTPFDNVAAQRRLLEDNFEISQVQLMAGFSMSGQQAYHWAALHSDLVLRACSICGTSKTTPHNWAMLAAYKSAFEATTNWQQNCCNAWDPKILKLVASIGATMAM
;
A
#
# COMPACT_ATOMS: atom_id res chain seq x y z
N LEU A 1 1.43 -5.44 14.55
CA LEU A 1 2.29 -4.45 13.88
C LEU A 1 3.70 -4.50 14.43
N GLN A 2 4.66 -3.94 13.70
CA GLN A 2 6.05 -3.81 14.13
C GLN A 2 6.18 -3.03 15.46
N SER A 3 5.27 -2.11 15.70
CA SER A 3 5.18 -1.36 16.97
C SER A 3 4.75 -2.20 18.19
N GLY A 4 4.34 -3.44 17.99
CA GLY A 4 3.73 -4.29 19.03
C GLY A 4 2.22 -4.07 19.23
N VAL A 5 1.63 -3.06 18.59
CA VAL A 5 0.18 -2.81 18.67
C VAL A 5 -0.57 -3.86 17.84
N VAL A 6 -1.68 -4.34 18.38
CA VAL A 6 -2.61 -5.24 17.70
C VAL A 6 -3.83 -4.43 17.24
N ILE A 7 -4.17 -4.52 15.95
CA ILE A 7 -5.42 -4.00 15.42
C ILE A 7 -6.40 -5.18 15.33
N THR A 8 -7.45 -5.13 16.13
CA THR A 8 -8.47 -6.16 16.14
C THR A 8 -9.28 -6.12 14.84
N ASN A 9 -9.65 -7.28 14.31
CA ASN A 9 -10.42 -7.42 13.07
C ASN A 9 -9.80 -6.69 11.86
N ALA A 10 -8.46 -6.58 11.84
CA ALA A 10 -7.76 -5.98 10.72
C ALA A 10 -7.96 -6.82 9.43
N PHE A 11 -8.20 -6.14 8.32
CA PHE A 11 -8.34 -6.77 7.01
C PHE A 11 -7.51 -6.07 5.94
N ILE A 12 -7.12 -6.83 4.93
CA ILE A 12 -6.51 -6.34 3.69
C ILE A 12 -7.53 -6.49 2.56
N GLY A 13 -7.91 -5.36 1.96
CA GLY A 13 -8.63 -5.35 0.69
C GLY A 13 -7.70 -5.81 -0.43
N TYR A 14 -8.23 -6.51 -1.42
CA TYR A 14 -7.43 -6.92 -2.57
C TYR A 14 -8.31 -7.20 -3.78
N ARG A 15 -7.70 -7.24 -4.95
CA ARG A 15 -8.30 -7.73 -6.19
C ARG A 15 -7.39 -8.72 -6.87
N THR A 16 -7.97 -9.67 -7.59
CA THR A 16 -7.21 -10.66 -8.36
C THR A 16 -7.62 -10.65 -9.82
N TYR A 17 -6.69 -11.01 -10.70
CA TYR A 17 -6.92 -11.22 -12.13
C TYR A 17 -6.21 -12.50 -12.56
N GLY A 18 -6.76 -13.15 -13.59
CA GLY A 18 -6.23 -14.42 -14.11
C GLY A 18 -6.59 -15.62 -13.24
N THR A 19 -5.98 -16.74 -13.53
CA THR A 19 -6.25 -18.03 -12.88
C THR A 19 -5.00 -18.58 -12.22
N LEU A 20 -5.10 -18.91 -10.93
CA LEU A 20 -4.04 -19.58 -10.20
C LEU A 20 -3.88 -21.03 -10.73
N ASN A 21 -2.66 -21.40 -11.09
CA ASN A 21 -2.38 -22.76 -11.55
C ASN A 21 -2.37 -23.76 -10.38
N SER A 22 -2.40 -25.05 -10.70
CA SER A 22 -2.40 -26.15 -9.71
C SER A 22 -1.15 -26.17 -8.82
N GLU A 23 -0.02 -25.68 -9.33
CA GLU A 23 1.25 -25.60 -8.62
C GLU A 23 1.37 -24.36 -7.75
N ARG A 24 0.41 -23.43 -7.85
CA ARG A 24 0.34 -22.16 -7.08
C ARG A 24 1.61 -21.31 -7.18
N ASN A 25 2.21 -21.29 -8.36
CA ASN A 25 3.50 -20.68 -8.62
C ASN A 25 3.52 -19.66 -9.77
N ASN A 26 2.39 -19.40 -10.44
CA ASN A 26 2.28 -18.40 -11.52
C ASN A 26 1.84 -17.02 -11.03
N VAL A 27 2.29 -16.61 -9.86
CA VAL A 27 1.76 -15.44 -9.14
C VAL A 27 2.58 -14.19 -9.41
N ILE A 28 1.91 -13.09 -9.73
CA ILE A 28 2.45 -11.74 -9.67
C ILE A 28 1.75 -10.99 -8.53
N VAL A 29 2.52 -10.32 -7.67
CA VAL A 29 1.98 -9.44 -6.64
C VAL A 29 2.31 -8.00 -7.01
N PHE A 30 1.30 -7.15 -7.05
CA PHE A 30 1.44 -5.73 -7.36
C PHE A 30 0.70 -4.90 -6.31
N PRO A 31 1.30 -4.60 -5.15
CA PRO A 31 0.66 -3.80 -4.11
C PRO A 31 0.29 -2.40 -4.60
N THR A 32 -0.65 -1.77 -3.93
CA THR A 32 -1.01 -0.38 -4.23
C THR A 32 0.05 0.60 -3.71
N TRP A 33 0.05 1.83 -4.26
CA TRP A 33 0.96 2.93 -3.88
C TRP A 33 0.25 3.98 -3.03
N TYR A 34 0.98 4.99 -2.61
CA TYR A 34 0.44 6.14 -1.89
C TYR A 34 -0.75 6.77 -2.64
N THR A 35 -1.85 6.98 -1.97
CA THR A 35 -3.13 7.46 -2.52
C THR A 35 -3.84 6.52 -3.51
N GLY A 36 -3.24 5.36 -3.84
CA GLY A 36 -3.80 4.40 -4.79
C GLY A 36 -4.61 3.28 -4.13
N ASN A 37 -5.55 2.72 -4.89
CA ASN A 37 -6.24 1.47 -4.59
C ASN A 37 -6.11 0.50 -5.76
N HIS A 38 -6.62 -0.73 -5.57
CA HIS A 38 -6.53 -1.78 -6.58
C HIS A 38 -7.17 -1.41 -7.93
N ASP A 39 -8.18 -0.53 -8.00
CA ASP A 39 -8.81 -0.13 -9.26
C ASP A 39 -7.85 0.67 -10.16
N GLN A 40 -6.93 1.42 -9.56
CA GLN A 40 -5.94 2.22 -10.29
C GLN A 40 -4.81 1.36 -10.90
N VAL A 41 -4.66 0.12 -10.47
CA VAL A 41 -3.74 -0.84 -11.09
C VAL A 41 -4.37 -1.50 -12.33
N ALA A 42 -5.69 -1.63 -12.37
CA ALA A 42 -6.42 -2.32 -13.44
C ALA A 42 -6.03 -1.90 -14.88
N PRO A 43 -5.77 -0.62 -15.21
CA PRO A 43 -5.36 -0.21 -16.55
C PRO A 43 -4.03 -0.83 -17.04
N TYR A 44 -3.17 -1.29 -16.14
CA TYR A 44 -1.89 -1.92 -16.48
C TYR A 44 -2.01 -3.42 -16.78
N ILE A 45 -3.18 -4.01 -16.50
CA ILE A 45 -3.46 -5.44 -16.65
C ILE A 45 -4.17 -5.68 -17.98
N GLY A 46 -3.81 -6.77 -18.66
CA GLY A 46 -4.46 -7.19 -19.90
C GLY A 46 -3.64 -8.16 -20.70
N SER A 47 -4.32 -8.88 -21.60
CA SER A 47 -3.70 -9.84 -22.52
C SER A 47 -2.57 -9.19 -23.32
N GLY A 48 -1.41 -9.84 -23.38
CA GLY A 48 -0.21 -9.34 -24.07
C GLY A 48 0.55 -8.22 -23.35
N LYS A 49 0.07 -7.72 -22.21
CA LYS A 49 0.81 -6.76 -21.37
C LYS A 49 1.80 -7.48 -20.44
N ALA A 50 2.64 -6.70 -19.74
CA ALA A 50 3.54 -7.25 -18.72
C ALA A 50 2.77 -7.93 -17.57
N LEU A 51 1.61 -7.37 -17.19
CA LEU A 51 0.68 -7.96 -16.25
C LEU A 51 -0.43 -8.68 -17.05
N ASP A 52 -0.10 -9.85 -17.57
CA ASP A 52 -0.95 -10.65 -18.45
C ASP A 52 -1.76 -11.68 -17.65
N PRO A 53 -3.09 -11.50 -17.51
CA PRO A 53 -3.94 -12.41 -16.75
C PRO A 53 -4.17 -13.76 -17.44
N ASP A 54 -3.82 -13.88 -18.72
CA ASP A 54 -3.89 -15.17 -19.42
C ASP A 54 -2.74 -16.11 -19.01
N LYS A 55 -1.66 -15.56 -18.43
CA LYS A 55 -0.47 -16.30 -18.00
C LYS A 55 -0.30 -16.35 -16.49
N TYR A 56 -0.68 -15.28 -15.81
CA TYR A 56 -0.39 -15.07 -14.40
C TYR A 56 -1.66 -14.88 -13.58
N PHE A 57 -1.60 -15.36 -12.36
CA PHE A 57 -2.52 -14.97 -11.31
C PHE A 57 -1.96 -13.72 -10.63
N ILE A 58 -2.63 -12.60 -10.85
CA ILE A 58 -2.17 -11.29 -10.40
C ILE A 58 -2.96 -10.90 -9.15
N VAL A 59 -2.26 -10.68 -8.05
CA VAL A 59 -2.84 -10.25 -6.77
C VAL A 59 -2.45 -8.79 -6.53
N ILE A 60 -3.45 -7.95 -6.27
CA ILE A 60 -3.29 -6.53 -6.00
C ILE A 60 -3.79 -6.26 -4.57
N PRO A 61 -2.94 -6.37 -3.55
CA PRO A 61 -3.32 -6.05 -2.20
C PRO A 61 -3.30 -4.53 -1.98
N ASP A 62 -4.34 -4.04 -1.34
CA ASP A 62 -4.39 -2.66 -0.85
C ASP A 62 -3.55 -2.49 0.40
N MET A 63 -2.87 -1.35 0.51
CA MET A 63 -2.15 -1.03 1.74
C MET A 63 -3.10 -0.71 2.89
N PHE A 64 -2.69 -1.00 4.10
CA PHE A 64 -3.28 -0.35 5.27
C PHE A 64 -3.27 1.18 5.08
N THR A 65 -4.26 1.86 5.61
CA THR A 65 -4.42 3.32 5.57
C THR A 65 -4.90 3.92 4.25
N ASN A 66 -5.15 3.12 3.22
CA ASN A 66 -5.66 3.64 1.94
C ASN A 66 -7.20 3.71 1.83
N GLY A 67 -7.91 3.30 2.89
CA GLY A 67 -9.39 3.28 2.94
C GLY A 67 -10.03 1.99 2.43
N ALA A 68 -9.38 1.23 1.55
CA ALA A 68 -9.86 -0.07 1.07
C ALA A 68 -9.41 -1.25 1.95
N SER A 69 -8.32 -1.07 2.70
CA SER A 69 -7.90 -1.93 3.81
C SER A 69 -8.17 -1.24 5.14
N THR A 70 -7.87 -1.91 6.25
CA THR A 70 -8.00 -1.31 7.58
C THR A 70 -7.26 0.02 7.64
N SER A 71 -7.97 1.05 8.05
CA SER A 71 -7.58 2.46 7.98
C SER A 71 -8.13 3.23 9.18
N PRO A 72 -7.62 4.43 9.49
CA PRO A 72 -8.17 5.26 10.57
C PRO A 72 -9.69 5.47 10.50
N SER A 73 -10.24 5.49 9.29
CA SER A 73 -11.67 5.74 9.04
C SER A 73 -12.57 4.52 9.23
N ASN A 74 -12.04 3.30 9.20
CA ASN A 74 -12.82 2.06 9.26
C ASN A 74 -12.32 1.06 10.32
N ALA A 75 -11.27 1.39 11.08
CA ALA A 75 -10.81 0.57 12.18
C ALA A 75 -11.76 0.63 13.37
N GLU A 76 -11.80 -0.45 14.15
CA GLU A 76 -12.54 -0.51 15.40
C GLU A 76 -11.79 0.19 16.55
N ALA A 77 -12.54 0.60 17.58
CA ALA A 77 -11.92 1.11 18.81
C ALA A 77 -11.00 0.02 19.44
N PRO A 78 -9.87 0.40 20.02
CA PRO A 78 -9.38 1.76 20.26
C PRO A 78 -8.56 2.35 19.10
N CYS A 79 -8.38 1.64 17.99
CA CYS A 79 -7.47 1.98 16.89
C CYS A 79 -8.09 2.86 15.81
N GLN A 80 -9.17 3.58 16.09
CA GLN A 80 -9.82 4.45 15.10
C GLN A 80 -9.28 5.89 15.13
N GLY A 81 -9.40 6.60 14.02
CA GLY A 81 -9.08 8.02 13.92
C GLY A 81 -7.62 8.32 14.23
N LEU A 82 -7.36 9.31 15.07
CA LEU A 82 -6.00 9.69 15.50
C LEU A 82 -5.31 8.66 16.38
N ASN A 83 -6.04 7.71 16.92
CA ASN A 83 -5.48 6.60 17.69
C ASN A 83 -5.02 5.45 16.79
N PHE A 84 -5.16 5.59 15.48
CA PHE A 84 -4.68 4.58 14.55
C PHE A 84 -3.15 4.44 14.69
N PRO A 85 -2.65 3.23 14.90
CA PRO A 85 -1.22 3.02 15.13
C PRO A 85 -0.40 3.33 13.86
N LEU A 86 0.88 3.63 14.08
CA LEU A 86 1.82 3.75 12.98
C LEU A 86 1.95 2.40 12.26
N VAL A 87 1.67 2.40 10.97
CA VAL A 87 1.84 1.27 10.06
C VAL A 87 3.01 1.55 9.13
N THR A 88 3.90 0.59 9.02
CA THR A 88 5.12 0.68 8.20
C THR A 88 4.98 -0.16 6.91
N PRO A 89 5.88 0.03 5.91
CA PRO A 89 5.97 -0.90 4.78
C PRO A 89 6.17 -2.37 5.22
N PHE A 90 6.91 -2.59 6.31
CA PHE A 90 7.09 -3.92 6.89
C PHE A 90 5.76 -4.55 7.31
N ASP A 91 4.88 -3.78 7.97
CA ASP A 91 3.56 -4.27 8.41
C ASP A 91 2.67 -4.62 7.21
N ASN A 92 2.71 -3.79 6.15
CA ASN A 92 1.98 -4.07 4.91
C ASN A 92 2.47 -5.36 4.26
N VAL A 93 3.78 -5.54 4.14
CA VAL A 93 4.38 -6.75 3.55
C VAL A 93 4.05 -7.99 4.38
N ALA A 94 4.10 -7.91 5.71
CA ALA A 94 3.72 -9.01 6.59
C ALA A 94 2.24 -9.40 6.43
N ALA A 95 1.34 -8.42 6.32
CA ALA A 95 -0.07 -8.68 6.10
C ALA A 95 -0.35 -9.25 4.68
N GLN A 96 0.34 -8.75 3.67
CA GLN A 96 0.26 -9.27 2.30
C GLN A 96 0.78 -10.70 2.21
N ARG A 97 1.86 -11.03 2.93
CA ARG A 97 2.36 -12.41 2.99
C ARG A 97 1.30 -13.35 3.56
N ARG A 98 0.67 -12.98 4.67
CA ARG A 98 -0.42 -13.77 5.25
C ARG A 98 -1.59 -13.92 4.28
N LEU A 99 -1.97 -12.85 3.56
CA LEU A 99 -3.00 -12.94 2.52
C LEU A 99 -2.66 -14.02 1.48
N LEU A 100 -1.41 -14.06 1.02
CA LEU A 100 -0.99 -15.04 0.02
C LEU A 100 -0.97 -16.47 0.57
N GLU A 101 -0.56 -16.65 1.82
CA GLU A 101 -0.51 -17.95 2.49
C GLU A 101 -1.90 -18.44 2.87
N ASP A 102 -2.68 -17.62 3.60
CA ASP A 102 -3.94 -18.04 4.21
C ASP A 102 -5.07 -18.22 3.16
N ASN A 103 -5.11 -17.37 2.11
CA ASN A 103 -6.20 -17.38 1.14
C ASN A 103 -5.88 -18.17 -0.13
N PHE A 104 -4.62 -18.29 -0.51
CA PHE A 104 -4.21 -18.84 -1.79
C PHE A 104 -3.20 -19.97 -1.69
N GLU A 105 -2.61 -20.19 -0.50
CA GLU A 105 -1.53 -21.18 -0.28
C GLU A 105 -0.42 -21.05 -1.33
N ILE A 106 0.00 -19.81 -1.62
CA ILE A 106 1.00 -19.53 -2.66
C ILE A 106 2.34 -20.13 -2.28
N SER A 107 2.91 -20.92 -3.19
CA SER A 107 4.21 -21.55 -3.02
C SER A 107 5.37 -20.72 -3.58
N GLN A 108 5.08 -19.84 -4.56
CA GLN A 108 6.09 -19.02 -5.22
C GLN A 108 5.49 -17.78 -5.86
N VAL A 109 6.17 -16.65 -5.75
CA VAL A 109 5.85 -15.40 -6.42
C VAL A 109 6.84 -15.19 -7.57
N GLN A 110 6.36 -15.24 -8.81
CA GLN A 110 7.17 -15.04 -10.02
C GLN A 110 7.74 -13.63 -10.10
N LEU A 111 6.92 -12.65 -9.71
CA LEU A 111 7.30 -11.25 -9.74
C LEU A 111 6.55 -10.48 -8.63
N MET A 112 7.33 -9.78 -7.82
CA MET A 112 6.87 -8.70 -6.98
C MET A 112 7.20 -7.38 -7.66
N ALA A 113 6.21 -6.60 -8.07
CA ALA A 113 6.44 -5.36 -8.79
C ALA A 113 5.58 -4.22 -8.23
N GLY A 114 6.01 -2.98 -8.46
CA GLY A 114 5.21 -1.83 -8.06
C GLY A 114 5.81 -0.49 -8.39
N PHE A 115 4.95 0.53 -8.39
CA PHE A 115 5.32 1.92 -8.60
C PHE A 115 5.47 2.66 -7.27
N SER A 116 6.42 3.59 -7.15
CA SER A 116 6.55 4.50 -6.02
C SER A 116 6.59 3.74 -4.67
N MET A 117 5.65 3.97 -3.77
CA MET A 117 5.56 3.28 -2.48
C MET A 117 5.24 1.78 -2.62
N SER A 118 4.59 1.36 -3.69
CA SER A 118 4.48 -0.06 -4.05
C SER A 118 5.85 -0.65 -4.41
N GLY A 119 6.70 0.13 -5.08
CA GLY A 119 8.11 -0.23 -5.34
C GLY A 119 8.94 -0.33 -4.05
N GLN A 120 8.67 0.49 -3.03
CA GLN A 120 9.27 0.30 -1.70
C GLN A 120 8.89 -1.05 -1.10
N GLN A 121 7.62 -1.44 -1.20
CA GLN A 121 7.17 -2.75 -0.74
C GLN A 121 7.86 -3.88 -1.50
N ALA A 122 8.13 -3.72 -2.81
CA ALA A 122 8.87 -4.71 -3.58
C ALA A 122 10.31 -4.91 -3.05
N TYR A 123 10.99 -3.86 -2.60
CA TYR A 123 12.28 -3.98 -1.91
C TYR A 123 12.17 -4.76 -0.60
N HIS A 124 11.14 -4.47 0.22
CA HIS A 124 10.90 -5.19 1.46
C HIS A 124 10.63 -6.67 1.20
N TRP A 125 9.81 -6.99 0.22
CA TRP A 125 9.53 -8.37 -0.18
C TRP A 125 10.80 -9.10 -0.62
N ALA A 126 11.61 -8.49 -1.47
CA ALA A 126 12.86 -9.09 -1.94
C ALA A 126 13.86 -9.35 -0.81
N ALA A 127 13.92 -8.46 0.19
CA ALA A 127 14.83 -8.59 1.32
C ALA A 127 14.35 -9.57 2.39
N LEU A 128 13.03 -9.60 2.67
CA LEU A 128 12.47 -10.36 3.79
C LEU A 128 11.98 -11.76 3.37
N HIS A 129 11.63 -11.94 2.10
CA HIS A 129 10.97 -13.13 1.57
C HIS A 129 11.62 -13.61 0.26
N SER A 130 12.96 -13.58 0.22
CA SER A 130 13.74 -14.05 -0.93
C SER A 130 13.58 -15.55 -1.21
N ASP A 131 13.09 -16.30 -0.25
CA ASP A 131 12.71 -17.71 -0.39
C ASP A 131 11.46 -17.90 -1.25
N LEU A 132 10.54 -16.93 -1.23
CA LEU A 132 9.26 -16.97 -1.91
C LEU A 132 9.27 -16.21 -3.25
N VAL A 133 10.02 -15.10 -3.33
CA VAL A 133 10.02 -14.16 -4.46
C VAL A 133 11.17 -14.43 -5.40
N LEU A 134 10.88 -14.80 -6.67
CA LEU A 134 11.91 -15.04 -7.67
C LEU A 134 12.48 -13.76 -8.27
N ARG A 135 11.63 -12.75 -8.46
CA ARG A 135 12.02 -11.48 -9.10
C ARG A 135 11.32 -10.32 -8.43
N ALA A 136 12.03 -9.21 -8.27
CA ALA A 136 11.47 -7.96 -7.77
C ALA A 136 11.73 -6.84 -8.78
N CYS A 137 10.71 -6.02 -9.04
CA CYS A 137 10.79 -4.86 -9.93
C CYS A 137 10.21 -3.63 -9.22
N SER A 138 11.09 -2.74 -8.79
CA SER A 138 10.71 -1.46 -8.20
C SER A 138 10.81 -0.36 -9.24
N ILE A 139 9.67 0.26 -9.59
CA ILE A 139 9.59 1.34 -10.57
C ILE A 139 9.38 2.65 -9.82
N CYS A 140 10.32 3.60 -9.94
CA CYS A 140 10.30 4.88 -9.21
C CYS A 140 10.19 4.71 -7.68
N GLY A 141 10.52 3.53 -7.15
CA GLY A 141 10.56 3.25 -5.72
C GLY A 141 11.94 3.60 -5.15
N THR A 142 12.00 3.75 -3.83
CA THR A 142 13.25 3.96 -3.12
C THR A 142 13.35 3.02 -1.93
N SER A 143 14.53 2.48 -1.67
CA SER A 143 14.79 1.64 -0.49
C SER A 143 14.87 2.46 0.80
N LYS A 144 15.11 3.77 0.69
CA LYS A 144 15.15 4.72 1.80
C LYS A 144 14.58 6.06 1.34
N THR A 145 13.63 6.60 2.12
CA THR A 145 13.02 7.90 1.84
C THR A 145 14.09 8.99 1.73
N THR A 146 14.06 9.73 0.62
CA THR A 146 14.98 10.84 0.38
C THR A 146 14.64 12.04 1.27
N PRO A 147 15.62 12.94 1.59
CA PRO A 147 15.34 14.18 2.32
C PRO A 147 14.25 15.03 1.65
N HIS A 148 14.21 15.06 0.31
CA HIS A 148 13.16 15.79 -0.43
C HIS A 148 11.78 15.23 -0.16
N ASN A 149 11.57 13.91 -0.32
CA ASN A 149 10.28 13.27 -0.03
C ASN A 149 9.90 13.41 1.44
N TRP A 150 10.87 13.34 2.35
CA TRP A 150 10.62 13.55 3.76
C TRP A 150 10.13 14.97 4.04
N ALA A 151 10.75 15.98 3.44
CA ALA A 151 10.34 17.39 3.59
C ALA A 151 8.92 17.62 3.03
N MET A 152 8.59 17.02 1.89
CA MET A 152 7.25 17.08 1.32
C MET A 152 6.20 16.49 2.27
N LEU A 153 6.44 15.30 2.79
CA LEU A 153 5.51 14.63 3.72
C LEU A 153 5.37 15.40 5.04
N ALA A 154 6.49 15.97 5.54
CA ALA A 154 6.47 16.82 6.73
C ALA A 154 5.66 18.10 6.50
N ALA A 155 5.75 18.71 5.31
CA ALA A 155 4.95 19.89 4.97
C ALA A 155 3.44 19.55 4.91
N TYR A 156 3.05 18.39 4.33
CA TYR A 156 1.67 17.95 4.37
C TYR A 156 1.17 17.75 5.80
N LYS A 157 1.94 17.05 6.62
CA LYS A 157 1.62 16.82 8.02
C LYS A 157 1.40 18.15 8.76
N SER A 158 2.34 19.08 8.62
CA SER A 158 2.26 20.40 9.25
C SER A 158 1.02 21.20 8.79
N ALA A 159 0.66 21.12 7.51
CA ALA A 159 -0.55 21.76 6.99
C ALA A 159 -1.82 21.20 7.63
N PHE A 160 -1.91 19.90 7.81
CA PHE A 160 -3.05 19.28 8.51
C PHE A 160 -3.06 19.61 10.01
N GLU A 161 -1.94 19.54 10.70
CA GLU A 161 -1.82 19.82 12.13
C GLU A 161 -2.08 21.29 12.49
N ALA A 162 -1.86 22.22 11.55
CA ALA A 162 -2.18 23.64 11.73
C ALA A 162 -3.70 23.92 11.75
N THR A 163 -4.56 22.94 11.47
CA THR A 163 -6.01 23.13 11.54
C THR A 163 -6.49 23.15 12.97
N THR A 164 -7.42 24.06 13.29
CA THR A 164 -8.02 24.18 14.63
C THR A 164 -8.79 22.93 15.05
N ASN A 165 -9.16 22.08 14.11
CA ASN A 165 -9.98 20.89 14.33
C ASN A 165 -9.23 19.57 14.06
N TRP A 166 -7.89 19.59 13.98
CA TRP A 166 -7.10 18.40 13.72
C TRP A 166 -7.49 17.23 14.64
N GLN A 167 -7.55 17.47 15.94
CA GLN A 167 -7.86 16.44 16.93
C GLN A 167 -9.32 15.96 16.91
N GLN A 168 -10.25 16.74 16.34
CA GLN A 168 -11.67 16.44 16.32
C GLN A 168 -12.15 15.82 15.01
N ASN A 169 -11.48 16.09 13.90
CA ASN A 169 -11.98 15.83 12.55
C ASN A 169 -11.08 14.93 11.69
N CYS A 170 -10.20 14.15 12.27
CA CYS A 170 -9.23 13.36 11.51
C CYS A 170 -9.80 12.41 10.44
N CYS A 171 -11.09 12.09 10.48
CA CYS A 171 -11.75 11.17 9.55
C CYS A 171 -13.04 11.72 8.94
N ASN A 172 -13.39 12.96 9.25
CA ASN A 172 -14.58 13.65 8.73
C ASN A 172 -14.17 14.70 7.68
N ALA A 173 -15.13 15.35 7.04
CA ALA A 173 -14.89 16.31 5.97
C ALA A 173 -13.84 17.37 6.35
N TRP A 174 -12.74 17.40 5.61
CA TRP A 174 -11.68 18.38 5.78
C TRP A 174 -12.09 19.74 5.24
N ASP A 175 -11.61 20.83 5.88
CA ASP A 175 -11.77 22.18 5.36
C ASP A 175 -11.19 22.25 3.93
N PRO A 176 -11.98 22.66 2.91
CA PRO A 176 -11.51 22.79 1.55
C PRO A 176 -10.27 23.68 1.37
N LYS A 177 -10.05 24.66 2.26
CA LYS A 177 -8.84 25.51 2.25
C LYS A 177 -7.57 24.70 2.55
N ILE A 178 -7.66 23.77 3.48
CA ILE A 178 -6.54 22.88 3.84
C ILE A 178 -6.24 21.91 2.70
N LEU A 179 -7.27 21.33 2.11
CA LEU A 179 -7.09 20.46 0.94
C LEU A 179 -6.41 21.20 -0.22
N LYS A 180 -6.79 22.47 -0.47
CA LYS A 180 -6.12 23.32 -1.47
C LYS A 180 -4.66 23.62 -1.09
N LEU A 181 -4.37 23.89 0.17
CA LEU A 181 -3.01 24.12 0.64
C LEU A 181 -2.14 22.88 0.43
N VAL A 182 -2.62 21.71 0.84
CA VAL A 182 -1.91 20.42 0.66
C VAL A 182 -1.70 20.13 -0.84
N ALA A 183 -2.70 20.36 -1.67
CA ALA A 183 -2.58 20.21 -3.13
C ALA A 183 -1.54 21.18 -3.71
N SER A 184 -1.49 22.43 -3.25
CA SER A 184 -0.50 23.42 -3.68
C SER A 184 0.92 23.02 -3.28
N ILE A 185 1.11 22.52 -2.05
CA ILE A 185 2.40 21.99 -1.59
C ILE A 185 2.83 20.85 -2.53
N GLY A 186 1.92 19.91 -2.82
CA GLY A 186 2.20 18.80 -3.73
C GLY A 186 2.60 19.24 -5.13
N ALA A 187 1.87 20.18 -5.69
CA ALA A 187 2.18 20.72 -7.03
C ALA A 187 3.56 21.40 -7.07
N THR A 188 3.91 22.18 -6.03
CA THR A 188 5.21 22.88 -5.94
C THR A 188 6.38 21.91 -5.78
N MET A 189 6.19 20.82 -5.04
CA MET A 189 7.26 19.85 -4.77
C MET A 189 7.43 18.81 -5.89
N ALA A 190 6.47 18.70 -6.82
CA ALA A 190 6.51 17.77 -7.95
C ALA A 190 7.15 18.40 -9.22
N MET A 191 7.42 19.70 -9.20
CA MET A 191 8.15 20.43 -10.26
C MET A 191 9.65 20.41 -10.00
#